data_3e49831641efd9dc2ac11ecd55df7757
#
_entry.id   3e49831641efd9dc2ac11ecd55df7757
#
_cell.length_a   1.000
_cell.length_b   1.000
_cell.length_c   1.000
_cell.angle_alpha   90.00
_cell.angle_beta   90.00
_cell.angle_gamma   90.00
#
_symmetry.space_group_name_H-M   'P 1'
#
loop_
_entity.id
_entity.type
_entity.pdbx_description
1 polymer ?
#
loop_
_entity_poly.entity_id
_entity_poly.type
_entity_poly.pdbx_seq_one_letter_code
_entity_poly.pdbx_strand_id
1 'polypeptide(L)'
;MHFYIIHGYQASPDSHWFPWLKRLLTADGHTVHTIALPEPNAPKLDEWVESIRNDIDRPNANTCIITHSLGGTALLHYLTALEGEWELPGLFIVSGFVEKLRVIPELDEFIGQARVDVPAVKHHIAHTEVFVSTDDVLVDPSLTQQLADALSATPITIHDAGHFLEDDGYTELPQLGDRITQWLRSL
;
A
#
# COMPACT_ATOMS: atom_id res chain seq x y z
N MET A 1 9.61 10.33 11.48
CA MET A 1 9.41 8.99 10.90
C MET A 1 9.83 8.98 9.44
N HIS A 2 10.12 7.80 8.91
CA HIS A 2 10.38 7.56 7.48
C HIS A 2 9.13 6.93 6.86
N PHE A 3 8.55 7.64 5.92
CA PHE A 3 7.38 7.18 5.17
C PHE A 3 7.79 6.67 3.80
N TYR A 4 7.24 5.53 3.42
CA TYR A 4 7.44 4.94 2.10
C TYR A 4 6.08 4.79 1.40
N ILE A 5 5.97 5.35 0.19
CA ILE A 5 4.78 5.23 -0.65
C ILE A 5 5.12 4.27 -1.79
N ILE A 6 4.30 3.22 -1.94
CA ILE A 6 4.47 2.17 -2.94
C ILE A 6 3.28 2.21 -3.88
N HIS A 7 3.53 2.56 -5.14
CA HIS A 7 2.51 2.68 -6.17
C HIS A 7 2.04 1.32 -6.72
N GLY A 8 0.96 1.33 -7.51
CA GLY A 8 0.42 0.15 -8.16
C GLY A 8 0.80 0.02 -9.64
N TYR A 9 0.07 -0.87 -10.33
CA TYR A 9 0.16 -1.11 -11.76
C TYR A 9 -0.12 0.18 -12.56
N GLN A 10 0.63 0.41 -13.64
CA GLN A 10 0.52 1.57 -14.54
C GLN A 10 0.70 2.94 -13.85
N ALA A 11 1.25 2.98 -12.65
CA ALA A 11 1.50 4.21 -11.91
C ALA A 11 3.02 4.50 -11.76
N SER A 12 3.32 5.66 -11.23
CA SER A 12 4.68 6.13 -10.94
C SER A 12 4.71 6.89 -9.61
N PRO A 13 5.87 7.27 -9.10
CA PRO A 13 5.98 8.13 -7.92
C PRO A 13 5.24 9.47 -8.01
N ASP A 14 4.97 9.95 -9.22
CA ASP A 14 4.33 11.24 -9.49
C ASP A 14 2.82 11.11 -9.81
N SER A 15 2.25 9.91 -9.73
CA SER A 15 0.84 9.64 -10.04
C SER A 15 -0.09 9.96 -8.87
N HIS A 16 -1.36 10.25 -9.19
CA HIS A 16 -2.47 10.33 -8.26
C HIS A 16 -2.22 11.29 -7.08
N TRP A 17 -2.56 10.87 -5.88
CA TRP A 17 -2.42 11.60 -4.62
C TRP A 17 -1.01 11.48 -4.00
N PHE A 18 -0.09 10.72 -4.58
CA PHE A 18 1.24 10.46 -3.97
C PHE A 18 2.07 11.75 -3.80
N PRO A 19 2.19 12.65 -4.81
CA PRO A 19 2.94 13.88 -4.65
C PRO A 19 2.33 14.81 -3.60
N TRP A 20 0.99 14.84 -3.49
CA TRP A 20 0.29 15.61 -2.47
C TRP A 20 0.61 15.08 -1.07
N LEU A 21 0.48 13.76 -0.85
CA LEU A 21 0.77 13.14 0.45
C LEU A 21 2.24 13.34 0.84
N LYS A 22 3.16 13.20 -0.11
CA LYS A 22 4.59 13.45 0.11
C LYS A 22 4.82 14.88 0.60
N ARG A 23 4.20 15.89 -0.06
CA ARG A 23 4.32 17.30 0.38
C ARG A 23 3.75 17.50 1.77
N LEU A 24 2.57 16.95 2.06
CA LEU A 24 1.90 17.05 3.36
C LEU A 24 2.81 16.53 4.49
N LEU A 25 3.27 15.31 4.38
CA LEU A 25 4.09 14.65 5.42
C LEU A 25 5.49 15.27 5.53
N THR A 26 6.06 15.76 4.43
CA THR A 26 7.34 16.48 4.47
C THR A 26 7.22 17.83 5.18
N ALA A 27 6.10 18.54 4.98
CA ALA A 27 5.82 19.81 5.70
C ALA A 27 5.68 19.58 7.20
N ASP A 28 5.23 18.41 7.64
CA ASP A 28 5.15 18.02 9.05
C ASP A 28 6.49 17.47 9.62
N GLY A 29 7.58 17.59 8.84
CA GLY A 29 8.94 17.26 9.30
C GLY A 29 9.32 15.79 9.17
N HIS A 30 8.58 15.00 8.37
CA HIS A 30 8.88 13.60 8.11
C HIS A 30 9.74 13.43 6.85
N THR A 31 10.50 12.32 6.78
CA THR A 31 11.18 11.89 5.56
C THR A 31 10.24 11.03 4.74
N VAL A 32 10.04 11.36 3.46
CA VAL A 32 9.09 10.63 2.60
C VAL A 32 9.75 10.19 1.31
N HIS A 33 9.73 8.88 1.07
CA HIS A 33 10.21 8.24 -0.14
C HIS A 33 9.02 7.67 -0.92
N THR A 34 8.88 8.03 -2.18
CA THR A 34 7.98 7.31 -3.09
C THR A 34 8.84 6.37 -3.92
N ILE A 35 8.65 5.07 -3.74
CA ILE A 35 9.47 4.04 -4.37
C ILE A 35 9.13 3.97 -5.85
N ALA A 36 10.15 4.08 -6.70
CA ALA A 36 10.00 3.90 -8.15
C ALA A 36 10.11 2.40 -8.47
N LEU A 37 8.98 1.78 -8.84
CA LEU A 37 8.95 0.38 -9.24
C LEU A 37 9.18 0.26 -10.75
N PRO A 38 10.05 -0.66 -11.21
CA PRO A 38 10.40 -0.79 -12.62
C PRO A 38 9.23 -1.35 -13.44
N GLU A 39 9.20 -0.98 -14.72
CA GLU A 39 8.27 -1.50 -15.73
C GLU A 39 6.80 -1.59 -15.24
N PRO A 40 6.19 -0.48 -14.76
CA PRO A 40 4.88 -0.55 -14.13
C PRO A 40 3.75 -1.00 -15.06
N ASN A 41 3.96 -0.97 -16.39
CA ASN A 41 3.02 -1.48 -17.38
C ASN A 41 3.17 -2.99 -17.66
N ALA A 42 4.28 -3.59 -17.24
CA ALA A 42 4.57 -5.02 -17.37
C ALA A 42 5.32 -5.50 -16.11
N PRO A 43 4.70 -5.40 -14.93
CA PRO A 43 5.39 -5.59 -13.66
C PRO A 43 5.84 -7.03 -13.46
N LYS A 44 7.03 -7.19 -12.87
CA LYS A 44 7.54 -8.46 -12.39
C LYS A 44 7.71 -8.39 -10.89
N LEU A 45 7.22 -9.42 -10.21
CA LEU A 45 7.20 -9.45 -8.74
C LEU A 45 8.61 -9.34 -8.14
N ASP A 46 9.56 -10.10 -8.66
CA ASP A 46 10.95 -10.12 -8.19
C ASP A 46 11.65 -8.75 -8.33
N GLU A 47 11.44 -8.06 -9.45
CA GLU A 47 11.98 -6.73 -9.70
C GLU A 47 11.38 -5.68 -8.75
N TRP A 48 10.06 -5.76 -8.51
CA TRP A 48 9.38 -4.87 -7.56
C TRP A 48 9.80 -5.11 -6.12
N VAL A 49 9.90 -6.38 -5.72
CA VAL A 49 10.38 -6.77 -4.38
C VAL A 49 11.82 -6.34 -4.15
N GLU A 50 12.68 -6.44 -5.18
CA GLU A 50 14.06 -5.95 -5.09
C GLU A 50 14.13 -4.43 -4.89
N SER A 51 13.29 -3.66 -5.60
CA SER A 51 13.19 -2.21 -5.42
C SER A 51 12.71 -1.85 -4.00
N ILE A 52 11.69 -2.55 -3.49
CA ILE A 52 11.20 -2.37 -2.12
C ILE A 52 12.31 -2.67 -1.11
N ARG A 53 13.04 -3.77 -1.30
CA ARG A 53 14.15 -4.17 -0.42
C ARG A 53 15.28 -3.13 -0.39
N ASN A 54 15.62 -2.57 -1.56
CA ASN A 54 16.68 -1.58 -1.67
C ASN A 54 16.35 -0.26 -0.96
N ASP A 55 15.08 0.15 -0.96
CA ASP A 55 14.63 1.39 -0.34
C ASP A 55 14.31 1.24 1.15
N ILE A 56 13.67 0.13 1.55
CA ILE A 56 13.22 -0.08 2.94
C ILE A 56 14.23 -0.88 3.75
N ASP A 57 15.01 -1.77 3.11
CA ASP A 57 15.89 -2.77 3.75
C ASP A 57 15.09 -3.59 4.79
N ARG A 58 14.97 -3.11 6.00
CA ARG A 58 14.19 -3.73 7.07
C ARG A 58 13.35 -2.68 7.80
N PRO A 59 12.00 -2.85 7.89
CA PRO A 59 11.18 -1.97 8.70
C PRO A 59 11.61 -1.96 10.17
N ASN A 60 11.49 -0.81 10.82
CA ASN A 60 11.86 -0.58 12.22
C ASN A 60 10.93 0.45 12.88
N ALA A 61 11.13 0.75 14.16
CA ALA A 61 10.31 1.67 14.97
C ALA A 61 10.05 3.06 14.37
N ASN A 62 10.77 3.44 13.32
CA ASN A 62 10.58 4.72 12.64
C ASN A 62 9.96 4.59 11.25
N THR A 63 9.54 3.39 10.83
CA THR A 63 9.05 3.10 9.49
C THR A 63 7.53 3.19 9.44
N CYS A 64 6.98 3.85 8.42
CA CYS A 64 5.56 3.80 8.06
C CYS A 64 5.44 3.58 6.57
N ILE A 65 4.54 2.68 6.14
CA ILE A 65 4.40 2.32 4.75
C ILE A 65 2.96 2.58 4.29
N ILE A 66 2.84 3.21 3.13
CA ILE A 66 1.57 3.45 2.44
C ILE A 66 1.62 2.71 1.11
N THR A 67 0.60 1.94 0.78
CA THR A 67 0.54 1.23 -0.50
C THR A 67 -0.73 1.57 -1.25
N HIS A 68 -0.65 1.52 -2.57
CA HIS A 68 -1.80 1.58 -3.47
C HIS A 68 -1.85 0.33 -4.35
N SER A 69 -3.01 -0.31 -4.40
CA SER A 69 -3.31 -1.38 -5.35
C SER A 69 -2.29 -2.53 -5.31
N LEU A 70 -1.73 -2.94 -6.47
CA LEU A 70 -0.73 -4.01 -6.62
C LEU A 70 0.52 -3.82 -5.76
N GLY A 71 0.88 -2.57 -5.41
CA GLY A 71 1.99 -2.27 -4.51
C GLY A 71 1.82 -2.91 -3.12
N GLY A 72 0.55 -3.07 -2.67
CA GLY A 72 0.24 -3.79 -1.44
C GLY A 72 0.59 -5.28 -1.52
N THR A 73 0.29 -5.94 -2.64
CA THR A 73 0.64 -7.34 -2.89
C THR A 73 2.16 -7.55 -2.86
N ALA A 74 2.91 -6.66 -3.55
CA ALA A 74 4.38 -6.71 -3.57
C ALA A 74 4.97 -6.52 -2.16
N LEU A 75 4.48 -5.53 -1.42
CA LEU A 75 4.92 -5.27 -0.05
C LEU A 75 4.65 -6.47 0.86
N LEU A 76 3.43 -7.01 0.87
CA LEU A 76 3.07 -8.13 1.73
C LEU A 76 3.87 -9.40 1.40
N HIS A 77 4.18 -9.64 0.12
CA HIS A 77 5.10 -10.70 -0.27
C HIS A 77 6.51 -10.46 0.31
N TYR A 78 7.03 -9.24 0.16
CA TYR A 78 8.34 -8.87 0.72
C TYR A 78 8.38 -9.06 2.24
N LEU A 79 7.37 -8.57 2.97
CA LEU A 79 7.30 -8.70 4.43
C LEU A 79 7.18 -10.15 4.88
N THR A 80 6.46 -10.99 4.12
CA THR A 80 6.35 -12.44 4.39
C THR A 80 7.70 -13.15 4.29
N ALA A 81 8.59 -12.69 3.42
CA ALA A 81 9.91 -13.28 3.22
C ALA A 81 10.98 -12.77 4.20
N LEU A 82 10.67 -11.79 5.05
CA LEU A 82 11.61 -11.27 6.02
C LEU A 82 11.83 -12.26 7.17
N GLU A 83 13.09 -12.59 7.41
CA GLU A 83 13.50 -13.41 8.54
C GLU A 83 14.00 -12.55 9.70
N GLY A 84 13.89 -13.08 10.93
CA GLY A 84 14.34 -12.40 12.14
C GLY A 84 13.40 -11.30 12.62
N GLU A 85 13.90 -10.45 13.51
CA GLU A 85 13.08 -9.41 14.14
C GLU A 85 12.96 -8.17 13.24
N TRP A 86 11.74 -7.70 13.08
CA TRP A 86 11.39 -6.43 12.44
C TRP A 86 10.05 -5.94 13.01
N GLU A 87 9.80 -4.66 12.89
CA GLU A 87 8.55 -4.04 13.33
C GLU A 87 8.12 -2.94 12.37
N LEU A 88 6.82 -2.80 12.19
CA LEU A 88 6.23 -1.77 11.34
C LEU A 88 5.16 -1.02 12.15
N PRO A 89 5.46 0.18 12.66
CA PRO A 89 4.53 0.98 13.45
C PRO A 89 3.23 1.32 12.72
N GLY A 90 3.27 1.60 11.42
CA GLY A 90 2.09 1.96 10.64
C GLY A 90 2.09 1.40 9.22
N LEU A 91 0.97 0.81 8.83
CA LEU A 91 0.68 0.35 7.48
C LEU A 91 -0.66 0.90 7.02
N PHE A 92 -0.66 1.65 5.91
CA PHE A 92 -1.86 2.17 5.29
C PHE A 92 -2.00 1.60 3.88
N ILE A 93 -3.12 0.95 3.61
CA ILE A 93 -3.37 0.26 2.35
C ILE A 93 -4.57 0.92 1.66
N VAL A 94 -4.41 1.36 0.42
CA VAL A 94 -5.48 1.92 -0.41
C VAL A 94 -5.78 0.96 -1.56
N SER A 95 -7.00 0.46 -1.66
CA SER A 95 -7.46 -0.53 -2.66
C SER A 95 -6.51 -1.73 -2.80
N GLY A 96 -5.98 -2.24 -1.67
CA GLY A 96 -5.07 -3.39 -1.67
C GLY A 96 -5.80 -4.73 -1.80
N PHE A 97 -5.08 -5.73 -2.29
CA PHE A 97 -5.60 -7.09 -2.51
C PHE A 97 -4.43 -8.10 -2.55
N VAL A 98 -4.75 -9.37 -2.47
CA VAL A 98 -3.79 -10.48 -2.62
C VAL A 98 -4.32 -11.60 -3.53
N GLU A 99 -5.55 -11.46 -4.00
CA GLU A 99 -6.21 -12.41 -4.90
C GLU A 99 -6.17 -11.92 -6.35
N LYS A 100 -6.33 -12.84 -7.30
CA LYS A 100 -6.38 -12.51 -8.73
C LYS A 100 -7.57 -11.62 -9.08
N LEU A 101 -7.31 -10.66 -9.96
CA LEU A 101 -8.32 -9.71 -10.44
C LEU A 101 -9.03 -10.27 -11.68
N ARG A 102 -10.36 -10.13 -11.73
CA ARG A 102 -11.15 -10.61 -12.87
C ARG A 102 -10.97 -9.77 -14.12
N VAL A 103 -10.66 -8.50 -13.95
CA VAL A 103 -10.66 -7.50 -15.04
C VAL A 103 -9.27 -7.16 -15.54
N ILE A 104 -8.20 -7.64 -14.89
CA ILE A 104 -6.80 -7.41 -15.26
C ILE A 104 -6.03 -8.74 -15.24
N PRO A 105 -6.33 -9.67 -16.18
CA PRO A 105 -5.69 -10.99 -16.21
C PRO A 105 -4.18 -10.92 -16.51
N GLU A 106 -3.68 -9.80 -17.04
CA GLU A 106 -2.26 -9.55 -17.25
C GLU A 106 -1.43 -9.60 -15.94
N LEU A 107 -2.08 -9.36 -14.80
CA LEU A 107 -1.46 -9.43 -13.49
C LEU A 107 -1.48 -10.83 -12.85
N ASP A 108 -2.12 -11.80 -13.50
CA ASP A 108 -2.29 -13.16 -12.95
C ASP A 108 -0.97 -13.86 -12.62
N GLU A 109 0.06 -13.63 -13.44
CA GLU A 109 1.39 -14.17 -13.20
C GLU A 109 2.04 -13.54 -11.96
N PHE A 110 2.03 -12.20 -11.88
CA PHE A 110 2.57 -11.46 -10.75
C PHE A 110 1.91 -11.89 -9.43
N ILE A 111 0.56 -11.88 -9.40
CA ILE A 111 -0.21 -12.24 -8.21
C ILE A 111 -0.03 -13.72 -7.86
N GLY A 112 -0.01 -14.60 -8.86
CA GLY A 112 0.17 -16.04 -8.68
C GLY A 112 1.55 -16.44 -8.14
N GLN A 113 2.58 -15.63 -8.38
CA GLN A 113 3.92 -15.82 -7.82
C GLN A 113 4.03 -15.29 -6.38
N ALA A 114 3.19 -14.33 -5.99
CA ALA A 114 3.24 -13.75 -4.65
C ALA A 114 2.93 -14.81 -3.58
N ARG A 115 3.76 -14.85 -2.55
CA ARG A 115 3.58 -15.65 -1.34
C ARG A 115 3.29 -14.68 -0.21
N VAL A 116 2.05 -14.64 0.23
CA VAL A 116 1.59 -13.72 1.28
C VAL A 116 1.05 -14.53 2.44
N ASP A 117 1.73 -14.44 3.58
CA ASP A 117 1.29 -15.00 4.86
C ASP A 117 0.83 -13.85 5.77
N VAL A 118 -0.41 -13.39 5.57
CA VAL A 118 -0.98 -12.28 6.35
C VAL A 118 -0.96 -12.57 7.86
N PRO A 119 -1.32 -13.76 8.37
CA PRO A 119 -1.19 -14.11 9.77
C PRO A 119 0.21 -13.89 10.34
N ALA A 120 1.26 -14.28 9.60
CA ALA A 120 2.64 -14.07 10.05
C ALA A 120 3.01 -12.58 10.05
N VAL A 121 2.72 -11.88 8.96
CA VAL A 121 3.07 -10.46 8.78
C VAL A 121 2.40 -9.55 9.80
N LYS A 122 1.11 -9.74 10.08
CA LYS A 122 0.34 -8.85 10.95
C LYS A 122 0.85 -8.77 12.39
N HIS A 123 1.55 -9.79 12.87
CA HIS A 123 2.12 -9.79 14.23
C HIS A 123 3.26 -8.77 14.41
N HIS A 124 3.86 -8.33 13.33
CA HIS A 124 4.92 -7.33 13.31
C HIS A 124 4.41 -5.90 13.05
N ILE A 125 3.10 -5.74 12.77
CA ILE A 125 2.50 -4.46 12.43
C ILE A 125 1.67 -3.96 13.62
N ALA A 126 2.04 -2.79 14.15
CA ALA A 126 1.36 -2.24 15.32
C ALA A 126 0.02 -1.56 14.98
N HIS A 127 -0.07 -0.93 13.80
CA HIS A 127 -1.26 -0.23 13.34
C HIS A 127 -1.48 -0.46 11.85
N THR A 128 -2.72 -0.82 11.47
CA THR A 128 -3.10 -1.01 10.07
C THR A 128 -4.42 -0.32 9.78
N GLU A 129 -4.47 0.44 8.70
CA GLU A 129 -5.70 0.98 8.13
C GLU A 129 -5.82 0.60 6.66
N VAL A 130 -7.02 0.23 6.23
CA VAL A 130 -7.30 -0.19 4.86
C VAL A 130 -8.44 0.65 4.29
N PHE A 131 -8.18 1.33 3.18
CA PHE A 131 -9.14 2.18 2.50
C PHE A 131 -9.81 1.40 1.37
N VAL A 132 -11.14 1.39 1.39
CA VAL A 132 -11.99 0.65 0.46
C VAL A 132 -12.91 1.63 -0.26
N SER A 133 -12.91 1.63 -1.59
CA SER A 133 -13.93 2.34 -2.37
C SER A 133 -15.16 1.45 -2.56
N THR A 134 -16.37 2.04 -2.59
CA THR A 134 -17.60 1.27 -2.80
C THR A 134 -17.84 0.90 -4.26
N ASP A 135 -17.19 1.57 -5.20
CA ASP A 135 -17.42 1.46 -6.65
C ASP A 135 -16.13 1.17 -7.44
N ASP A 136 -15.11 0.65 -6.78
CA ASP A 136 -13.87 0.25 -7.44
C ASP A 136 -14.13 -0.85 -8.48
N VAL A 137 -13.92 -0.52 -9.75
CA VAL A 137 -14.15 -1.45 -10.88
C VAL A 137 -12.91 -2.24 -11.26
N LEU A 138 -11.73 -1.88 -10.75
CA LEU A 138 -10.47 -2.55 -11.01
C LEU A 138 -10.17 -3.61 -9.95
N VAL A 139 -10.37 -3.25 -8.69
CA VAL A 139 -10.26 -4.17 -7.54
C VAL A 139 -11.61 -4.27 -6.87
N ASP A 140 -12.29 -5.41 -7.04
CA ASP A 140 -13.57 -5.63 -6.38
C ASP A 140 -13.48 -5.27 -4.90
N PRO A 141 -14.32 -4.36 -4.37
CA PRO A 141 -14.28 -3.92 -2.98
C PRO A 141 -14.21 -5.04 -1.96
N SER A 142 -14.81 -6.21 -2.29
CA SER A 142 -14.77 -7.38 -1.44
C SER A 142 -13.38 -7.96 -1.25
N LEU A 143 -12.46 -7.79 -2.22
CA LEU A 143 -11.07 -8.27 -2.09
C LEU A 143 -10.28 -7.40 -1.12
N THR A 144 -10.46 -6.08 -1.20
CA THR A 144 -9.86 -5.13 -0.24
C THR A 144 -10.42 -5.35 1.18
N GLN A 145 -11.74 -5.61 1.28
CA GLN A 145 -12.37 -5.95 2.56
C GLN A 145 -11.80 -7.25 3.15
N GLN A 146 -11.64 -8.31 2.34
CA GLN A 146 -11.05 -9.57 2.78
C GLN A 146 -9.61 -9.39 3.29
N LEU A 147 -8.82 -8.53 2.62
CA LEU A 147 -7.48 -8.20 3.08
C LEU A 147 -7.52 -7.46 4.42
N ALA A 148 -8.44 -6.49 4.59
CA ALA A 148 -8.63 -5.79 5.86
C ALA A 148 -8.97 -6.77 7.00
N ASP A 149 -9.92 -7.68 6.77
CA ASP A 149 -10.32 -8.70 7.75
C ASP A 149 -9.14 -9.62 8.12
N ALA A 150 -8.35 -10.07 7.13
CA ALA A 150 -7.17 -10.90 7.36
C ALA A 150 -6.11 -10.18 8.20
N LEU A 151 -5.91 -8.89 7.96
CA LEU A 151 -5.01 -8.02 8.74
C LEU A 151 -5.59 -7.63 10.11
N SER A 152 -6.85 -7.98 10.40
CA SER A 152 -7.60 -7.56 11.59
C SER A 152 -7.74 -6.03 11.69
N ALA A 153 -7.76 -5.36 10.54
CA ALA A 153 -7.93 -3.91 10.42
C ALA A 153 -9.42 -3.56 10.20
N THR A 154 -9.88 -2.45 10.78
CA THR A 154 -11.19 -1.90 10.44
C THR A 154 -11.07 -1.12 9.14
N PRO A 155 -11.83 -1.49 8.08
CA PRO A 155 -11.76 -0.79 6.82
C PRO A 155 -12.36 0.61 6.91
N ILE A 156 -11.76 1.56 6.20
CA ILE A 156 -12.26 2.92 6.00
C ILE A 156 -12.91 2.97 4.64
N THR A 157 -14.23 2.98 4.62
CA THR A 157 -15.01 3.01 3.38
C THR A 157 -15.14 4.42 2.86
N ILE A 158 -14.76 4.66 1.62
CA ILE A 158 -14.95 5.89 0.87
C ILE A 158 -15.97 5.60 -0.24
N HIS A 159 -17.05 6.40 -0.27
CA HIS A 159 -18.09 6.23 -1.28
C HIS A 159 -17.67 6.87 -2.60
N ASP A 160 -17.96 6.18 -3.70
CA ASP A 160 -17.82 6.67 -5.07
C ASP A 160 -16.39 7.21 -5.36
N ALA A 161 -15.37 6.45 -4.92
CA ALA A 161 -13.97 6.85 -5.04
C ALA A 161 -13.22 6.17 -6.21
N GLY A 162 -13.91 5.37 -7.00
CA GLY A 162 -13.29 4.59 -8.06
C GLY A 162 -12.14 3.74 -7.52
N HIS A 163 -10.99 3.76 -8.19
CA HIS A 163 -9.76 3.11 -7.72
C HIS A 163 -8.78 4.11 -7.08
N PHE A 164 -9.26 5.28 -6.63
CA PHE A 164 -8.46 6.38 -6.09
C PHE A 164 -7.40 6.91 -7.08
N LEU A 165 -7.71 6.89 -8.37
CA LEU A 165 -6.84 7.40 -9.43
C LEU A 165 -7.06 8.91 -9.64
N GLU A 166 -6.11 9.59 -10.28
CA GLU A 166 -6.31 10.98 -10.69
C GLU A 166 -7.47 11.12 -11.70
N ASP A 167 -7.71 10.10 -12.54
CA ASP A 167 -8.86 10.05 -13.45
C ASP A 167 -10.19 9.90 -12.69
N ASP A 168 -10.17 9.36 -11.47
CA ASP A 168 -11.30 9.34 -10.53
C ASP A 168 -11.41 10.66 -9.74
N GLY A 169 -10.52 11.64 -10.00
CA GLY A 169 -10.46 12.93 -9.30
C GLY A 169 -9.53 12.94 -8.07
N TYR A 170 -8.76 11.89 -7.82
CA TYR A 170 -7.89 11.78 -6.65
C TYR A 170 -6.45 12.23 -6.94
N THR A 171 -6.24 13.55 -7.05
CA THR A 171 -4.90 14.18 -6.97
C THR A 171 -4.50 14.51 -5.52
N GLU A 172 -5.43 14.37 -4.60
CA GLU A 172 -5.29 14.46 -3.15
C GLU A 172 -6.17 13.37 -2.51
N LEU A 173 -5.82 12.90 -1.32
CA LEU A 173 -6.61 11.95 -0.53
C LEU A 173 -6.66 12.42 0.93
N PRO A 174 -7.45 13.48 1.23
CA PRO A 174 -7.48 14.10 2.55
C PRO A 174 -7.83 13.12 3.67
N GLN A 175 -8.72 12.16 3.43
CA GLN A 175 -9.08 11.13 4.41
C GLN A 175 -7.86 10.33 4.86
N LEU A 176 -6.95 9.96 3.94
CA LEU A 176 -5.71 9.26 4.28
C LEU A 176 -4.76 10.18 5.08
N GLY A 177 -4.58 11.43 4.65
CA GLY A 177 -3.76 12.42 5.35
C GLY A 177 -4.23 12.66 6.79
N ASP A 178 -5.54 12.83 6.98
CA ASP A 178 -6.15 13.03 8.30
C ASP A 178 -5.93 11.81 9.21
N ARG A 179 -6.10 10.59 8.67
CA ARG A 179 -5.90 9.34 9.42
C ARG A 179 -4.45 9.16 9.83
N ILE A 180 -3.49 9.40 8.93
CA ILE A 180 -2.07 9.36 9.26
C ILE A 180 -1.74 10.39 10.34
N THR A 181 -2.24 11.64 10.22
CA THR A 181 -2.02 12.69 11.21
C THR A 181 -2.60 12.31 12.58
N GLN A 182 -3.80 11.74 12.60
CA GLN A 182 -4.44 11.26 13.84
C GLN A 182 -3.62 10.14 14.49
N TRP A 183 -3.17 9.18 13.69
CA TRP A 183 -2.32 8.09 14.18
C TRP A 183 -1.00 8.61 14.75
N LEU A 184 -0.31 9.52 14.06
CA LEU A 184 0.93 10.13 14.54
C LEU A 184 0.77 10.84 15.91
N ARG A 185 -0.39 11.44 16.17
CA ARG A 185 -0.69 12.08 17.46
C ARG A 185 -0.96 11.07 18.59
N SER A 186 -1.17 9.81 18.26
CA SER A 186 -1.42 8.74 19.22
C SER A 186 -0.16 7.97 19.64
N LEU A 187 0.96 8.21 18.93
CA LEU A 187 2.28 7.66 19.28
C LEU A 187 2.92 8.43 20.44
#